data_72ba2592ba96d016a3316c607c327b8b
#
_entry.id   72ba2592ba96d016a3316c607c327b8b
#
_cell.length_a   1.000
_cell.length_b   1.000
_cell.length_c   1.000
_cell.angle_alpha   90.00
_cell.angle_beta   90.00
_cell.angle_gamma   90.00
#
_symmetry.space_group_name_H-M   'P 1'
#
loop_
_entity.id
_entity.type
_entity.pdbx_description
1 polymer ?
#
loop_
_entity_poly.entity_id
_entity_poly.type
_entity_poly.pdbx_seq_one_letter_code
_entity_poly.pdbx_strand_id
1 'polypeptide(L)'
;MYLNNNIFYSGDKMKKEFFKINNIPAVLWGETSEKIIIAVHGNMSHKENVPIKILAETGSQKNYQILSFDLPEHGERKNEKTLCKVQECVKELSLIIEYAKLHWKEIYIFGNSIGAYFSLLAFKNENISNAFFLSPVVDMERIIKNMMLWFDVSEEKLEKEKTILTPIGQNLYWDYYSYVKENPITSWNISTYILYGEKDNLCEKNIVMNFAEKFNCNILISNGSEHWFHTENDLKILKNWFEKIL
;
A
#
# COMPACT_ATOMS: atom_id res chain seq x y z
N MET A 1 -19.35 -14.63 8.97
CA MET A 1 -20.72 -14.10 8.77
C MET A 1 -20.55 -12.64 8.37
N TYR A 2 -20.53 -12.36 7.05
CA TYR A 2 -20.28 -11.02 6.51
C TYR A 2 -21.60 -10.25 6.52
N LEU A 3 -21.66 -9.19 7.32
CA LEU A 3 -22.77 -8.25 7.31
C LEU A 3 -22.67 -7.36 6.07
N ASN A 4 -23.62 -7.55 5.13
CA ASN A 4 -23.90 -6.62 4.06
C ASN A 4 -24.55 -5.36 4.67
N ASN A 5 -23.77 -4.33 4.94
CA ASN A 5 -24.31 -3.00 5.21
C ASN A 5 -24.23 -2.19 3.93
N ASN A 6 -25.36 -2.11 3.24
CA ASN A 6 -25.62 -1.16 2.17
C ASN A 6 -25.68 0.25 2.78
N ILE A 7 -24.56 0.97 2.77
CA ILE A 7 -24.58 2.42 2.96
C ILE A 7 -24.97 3.02 1.60
N PHE A 8 -26.22 3.45 1.47
CA PHE A 8 -26.71 4.16 0.29
C PHE A 8 -26.08 5.54 0.25
N TYR A 9 -25.17 5.76 -0.69
CA TYR A 9 -24.77 7.09 -1.13
C TYR A 9 -25.63 7.45 -2.35
N SER A 10 -26.51 8.46 -2.18
CA SER A 10 -27.17 9.15 -3.27
C SER A 10 -26.19 10.11 -3.92
N GLY A 11 -25.70 9.78 -5.11
CA GLY A 11 -24.81 10.62 -5.92
C GLY A 11 -24.49 9.91 -7.22
N ASP A 12 -24.24 10.64 -8.30
CA ASP A 12 -23.85 10.13 -9.60
C ASP A 12 -22.79 9.02 -9.45
N LYS A 13 -23.00 7.89 -10.14
CA LYS A 13 -22.05 6.77 -10.08
C LYS A 13 -20.69 7.29 -10.57
N MET A 14 -19.72 7.36 -9.65
CA MET A 14 -18.35 7.71 -9.99
C MET A 14 -17.87 6.86 -11.18
N LYS A 15 -17.30 7.53 -12.17
CA LYS A 15 -16.78 6.88 -13.37
C LYS A 15 -15.69 5.87 -13.00
N LYS A 16 -15.79 4.69 -13.55
CA LYS A 16 -14.82 3.60 -13.42
C LYS A 16 -14.52 3.00 -14.78
N GLU A 17 -13.25 2.80 -15.05
CA GLU A 17 -12.78 2.11 -16.24
C GLU A 17 -11.86 0.95 -15.83
N PHE A 18 -12.21 -0.28 -16.25
CA PHE A 18 -11.43 -1.48 -15.99
C PHE A 18 -10.56 -1.80 -17.22
N PHE A 19 -9.29 -2.02 -17.01
CA PHE A 19 -8.34 -2.31 -18.07
C PHE A 19 -7.12 -3.06 -17.53
N LYS A 20 -6.11 -3.26 -18.36
CA LYS A 20 -4.86 -3.90 -17.94
C LYS A 20 -3.66 -3.06 -18.38
N ILE A 21 -2.68 -2.95 -17.48
CA ILE A 21 -1.36 -2.40 -17.78
C ILE A 21 -0.38 -3.56 -17.79
N ASN A 22 0.19 -3.90 -18.94
CA ASN A 22 1.09 -5.07 -19.08
C ASN A 22 0.54 -6.35 -18.43
N ASN A 23 -0.75 -6.65 -18.66
CA ASN A 23 -1.50 -7.75 -18.06
C ASN A 23 -1.87 -7.57 -16.57
N ILE A 24 -1.46 -6.51 -15.89
CA ILE A 24 -1.85 -6.22 -14.51
C ILE A 24 -3.28 -5.65 -14.51
N PRO A 25 -4.26 -6.31 -13.86
CA PRO A 25 -5.63 -5.80 -13.77
C PRO A 25 -5.68 -4.49 -13.00
N ALA A 26 -6.26 -3.45 -13.61
CA ALA A 26 -6.31 -2.10 -13.08
C ALA A 26 -7.71 -1.48 -13.17
N VAL A 27 -7.94 -0.47 -12.37
CA VAL A 27 -9.14 0.39 -12.38
C VAL A 27 -8.70 1.84 -12.37
N LEU A 28 -9.24 2.63 -13.30
CA LEU A 28 -9.14 4.08 -13.29
C LEU A 28 -10.47 4.65 -12.80
N TRP A 29 -10.40 5.48 -11.75
CA TRP A 29 -11.54 6.09 -11.11
C TRP A 29 -11.55 7.60 -11.36
N GLY A 30 -12.73 8.18 -11.50
CA GLY A 30 -12.93 9.62 -11.65
C GLY A 30 -12.98 10.11 -13.09
N GLU A 31 -13.32 11.37 -13.25
CA GLU A 31 -13.33 12.06 -14.56
C GLU A 31 -11.91 12.42 -14.98
N THR A 32 -11.72 12.72 -16.26
CA THR A 32 -10.41 13.09 -16.82
C THR A 32 -9.77 14.23 -16.06
N SER A 33 -8.52 14.05 -15.66
CA SER A 33 -7.72 15.01 -14.90
C SER A 33 -6.24 14.94 -15.35
N GLU A 34 -5.50 16.00 -15.09
CA GLU A 34 -4.04 16.02 -15.24
C GLU A 34 -3.32 15.39 -14.03
N LYS A 35 -4.06 15.12 -12.95
CA LYS A 35 -3.55 14.61 -11.66
C LYS A 35 -3.97 13.16 -11.45
N ILE A 36 -3.03 12.31 -11.14
CA ILE A 36 -3.27 10.90 -10.82
C ILE A 36 -2.73 10.53 -9.44
N ILE A 37 -3.50 9.76 -8.68
CA ILE A 37 -3.00 9.06 -7.48
C ILE A 37 -2.86 7.59 -7.83
N ILE A 38 -1.63 7.06 -7.86
CA ILE A 38 -1.36 5.63 -7.97
C ILE A 38 -1.63 5.01 -6.61
N ALA A 39 -2.63 4.12 -6.52
CA ALA A 39 -3.07 3.52 -5.27
C ALA A 39 -2.63 2.05 -5.18
N VAL A 40 -1.73 1.78 -4.22
CA VAL A 40 -1.16 0.45 -3.95
C VAL A 40 -1.79 -0.11 -2.68
N HIS A 41 -2.59 -1.18 -2.83
CA HIS A 41 -3.29 -1.81 -1.72
C HIS A 41 -2.37 -2.61 -0.79
N GLY A 42 -2.87 -2.99 0.39
CA GLY A 42 -2.17 -3.81 1.37
C GLY A 42 -2.29 -5.32 1.11
N ASN A 43 -1.68 -6.11 2.00
CA ASN A 43 -1.79 -7.56 1.98
C ASN A 43 -3.25 -8.01 2.18
N MET A 44 -3.62 -9.17 1.64
CA MET A 44 -4.97 -9.76 1.71
C MET A 44 -6.08 -8.83 1.19
N SER A 45 -5.76 -7.94 0.25
CA SER A 45 -6.63 -6.89 -0.25
C SER A 45 -6.75 -6.94 -1.79
N HIS A 46 -7.21 -5.87 -2.43
CA HIS A 46 -7.36 -5.77 -3.88
C HIS A 46 -7.56 -4.31 -4.31
N LYS A 47 -7.50 -4.04 -5.63
CA LYS A 47 -7.62 -2.71 -6.25
C LYS A 47 -8.90 -1.93 -5.95
N GLU A 48 -9.95 -2.58 -5.47
CA GLU A 48 -11.22 -1.96 -5.11
C GLU A 48 -11.56 -2.09 -3.61
N ASN A 49 -10.55 -2.19 -2.74
CA ASN A 49 -10.78 -2.25 -1.30
C ASN A 49 -11.36 -0.95 -0.74
N VAL A 50 -11.88 -1.00 0.47
CA VAL A 50 -12.59 0.13 1.09
C VAL A 50 -11.73 1.39 1.18
N PRO A 51 -10.47 1.37 1.66
CA PRO A 51 -9.61 2.54 1.65
C PRO A 51 -9.42 3.18 0.28
N ILE A 52 -9.25 2.38 -0.79
CA ILE A 52 -9.11 2.89 -2.16
C ILE A 52 -10.42 3.49 -2.66
N LYS A 53 -11.57 2.90 -2.32
CA LYS A 53 -12.88 3.49 -2.68
C LYS A 53 -13.08 4.85 -2.03
N ILE A 54 -12.76 4.99 -0.75
CA ILE A 54 -12.86 6.28 -0.03
C ILE A 54 -11.90 7.30 -0.65
N LEU A 55 -10.66 6.88 -0.97
CA LEU A 55 -9.71 7.74 -1.69
C LEU A 55 -10.27 8.18 -3.05
N ALA A 56 -10.86 7.25 -3.82
CA ALA A 56 -11.42 7.54 -5.13
C ALA A 56 -12.60 8.51 -5.04
N GLU A 57 -13.52 8.32 -4.09
CA GLU A 57 -14.65 9.21 -3.85
C GLU A 57 -14.18 10.62 -3.46
N THR A 58 -13.22 10.72 -2.54
CA THR A 58 -12.71 12.01 -2.06
C THR A 58 -11.86 12.71 -3.12
N GLY A 59 -10.94 11.95 -3.74
CA GLY A 59 -10.00 12.48 -4.74
C GLY A 59 -10.71 12.96 -6.02
N SER A 60 -11.74 12.24 -6.48
CA SER A 60 -12.52 12.66 -7.67
C SER A 60 -13.20 14.01 -7.45
N GLN A 61 -13.69 14.30 -6.24
CA GLN A 61 -14.27 15.60 -5.89
C GLN A 61 -13.24 16.74 -5.88
N LYS A 62 -11.96 16.42 -5.82
CA LYS A 62 -10.82 17.35 -5.81
C LYS A 62 -10.00 17.30 -7.11
N ASN A 63 -10.64 16.83 -8.17
CA ASN A 63 -10.05 16.75 -9.51
C ASN A 63 -8.79 15.86 -9.61
N TYR A 64 -8.79 14.73 -8.88
CA TYR A 64 -7.82 13.65 -9.09
C TYR A 64 -8.49 12.48 -9.81
N GLN A 65 -7.75 11.81 -10.68
CA GLN A 65 -8.01 10.42 -11.02
C GLN A 65 -7.26 9.50 -10.06
N ILE A 66 -7.80 8.31 -9.83
CA ILE A 66 -7.13 7.30 -9.01
C ILE A 66 -6.90 6.07 -9.88
N LEU A 67 -5.65 5.62 -9.97
CA LEU A 67 -5.25 4.40 -10.63
C LEU A 67 -4.94 3.34 -9.58
N SER A 68 -5.78 2.33 -9.48
CA SER A 68 -5.55 1.18 -8.61
C SER A 68 -5.41 -0.11 -9.39
N PHE A 69 -4.66 -1.08 -8.89
CA PHE A 69 -4.37 -2.34 -9.58
C PHE A 69 -4.17 -3.46 -8.57
N ASP A 70 -4.28 -4.72 -9.01
CA ASP A 70 -4.06 -5.87 -8.16
C ASP A 70 -2.59 -6.27 -8.13
N LEU A 71 -2.00 -6.36 -6.94
CA LEU A 71 -0.68 -6.94 -6.72
C LEU A 71 -0.69 -8.46 -7.04
N PRO A 72 0.46 -9.10 -7.30
CA PRO A 72 0.54 -10.55 -7.43
C PRO A 72 -0.15 -11.28 -6.27
N GLU A 73 -0.80 -12.40 -6.52
CA GLU A 73 -1.58 -13.21 -5.56
C GLU A 73 -2.81 -12.51 -4.96
N HIS A 74 -3.19 -11.31 -5.43
CA HIS A 74 -4.32 -10.55 -4.90
C HIS A 74 -5.39 -10.29 -5.96
N GLY A 75 -6.61 -10.04 -5.49
CA GLY A 75 -7.73 -9.68 -6.35
C GLY A 75 -7.99 -10.68 -7.49
N GLU A 76 -7.96 -10.22 -8.73
CA GLU A 76 -8.12 -11.07 -9.91
C GLU A 76 -6.90 -11.99 -10.16
N ARG A 77 -5.76 -11.71 -9.52
CA ARG A 77 -4.49 -12.42 -9.68
C ARG A 77 -4.22 -13.48 -8.62
N LYS A 78 -5.17 -13.75 -7.73
CA LYS A 78 -5.02 -14.69 -6.60
C LYS A 78 -4.60 -16.12 -6.97
N ASN A 79 -4.82 -16.52 -8.22
CA ASN A 79 -4.46 -17.84 -8.74
C ASN A 79 -3.27 -17.78 -9.72
N GLU A 80 -2.59 -16.65 -9.84
CA GLU A 80 -1.40 -16.53 -10.67
C GLU A 80 -0.22 -17.24 -10.02
N LYS A 81 0.77 -17.61 -10.86
CA LYS A 81 2.00 -18.24 -10.39
C LYS A 81 3.02 -17.24 -9.79
N THR A 82 2.87 -15.97 -10.15
CA THR A 82 3.75 -14.91 -9.64
C THR A 82 3.40 -14.62 -8.19
N LEU A 83 4.36 -14.82 -7.29
CA LEU A 83 4.18 -14.57 -5.86
C LEU A 83 4.30 -13.08 -5.55
N CYS A 84 3.58 -12.64 -4.51
CA CYS A 84 3.66 -11.27 -3.99
C CYS A 84 4.97 -11.05 -3.21
N LYS A 85 6.08 -11.12 -3.91
CA LYS A 85 7.41 -10.84 -3.38
C LYS A 85 7.82 -9.41 -3.70
N VAL A 86 8.63 -8.81 -2.83
CA VAL A 86 9.04 -7.41 -2.97
C VAL A 86 9.68 -7.12 -4.33
N GLN A 87 10.57 -7.96 -4.80
CA GLN A 87 11.25 -7.77 -6.10
C GLN A 87 10.29 -7.78 -7.29
N GLU A 88 9.26 -8.64 -7.25
CA GLU A 88 8.24 -8.68 -8.29
C GLU A 88 7.31 -7.47 -8.21
N CYS A 89 6.88 -7.09 -7.00
CA CYS A 89 6.03 -5.93 -6.80
C CYS A 89 6.74 -4.63 -7.22
N VAL A 90 8.01 -4.44 -6.85
CA VAL A 90 8.79 -3.26 -7.26
C VAL A 90 8.93 -3.19 -8.77
N LYS A 91 9.19 -4.32 -9.45
CA LYS A 91 9.26 -4.40 -10.91
C LYS A 91 7.92 -4.00 -11.56
N GLU A 92 6.81 -4.50 -11.05
CA GLU A 92 5.48 -4.15 -11.58
C GLU A 92 5.13 -2.68 -11.31
N LEU A 93 5.46 -2.14 -10.13
CA LEU A 93 5.27 -0.72 -9.84
C LEU A 93 6.08 0.16 -10.80
N SER A 94 7.25 -0.28 -11.25
CA SER A 94 8.01 0.44 -12.28
C SER A 94 7.26 0.48 -13.61
N LEU A 95 6.52 -0.56 -14.00
CA LEU A 95 5.67 -0.53 -15.19
C LEU A 95 4.46 0.41 -15.01
N ILE A 96 3.88 0.43 -13.82
CA ILE A 96 2.75 1.31 -13.51
C ILE A 96 3.15 2.79 -13.55
N ILE A 97 4.31 3.15 -12.98
CA ILE A 97 4.76 4.55 -13.00
C ILE A 97 5.14 5.01 -14.41
N GLU A 98 5.75 4.16 -15.23
CA GLU A 98 6.03 4.48 -16.63
C GLU A 98 4.74 4.70 -17.42
N TYR A 99 3.72 3.87 -17.20
CA TYR A 99 2.40 4.10 -17.76
C TYR A 99 1.82 5.44 -17.32
N ALA A 100 1.90 5.75 -16.01
CA ALA A 100 1.37 7.00 -15.47
C ALA A 100 2.06 8.25 -16.05
N LYS A 101 3.37 8.23 -16.22
CA LYS A 101 4.16 9.33 -16.82
C LYS A 101 3.73 9.67 -18.24
N LEU A 102 3.22 8.69 -18.99
CA LEU A 102 2.74 8.92 -20.37
C LEU A 102 1.35 9.56 -20.44
N HIS A 103 0.56 9.51 -19.35
CA HIS A 103 -0.86 9.89 -19.40
C HIS A 103 -1.22 11.05 -18.47
N TRP A 104 -0.39 11.35 -17.44
CA TRP A 104 -0.68 12.41 -16.48
C TRP A 104 0.53 13.31 -16.25
N LYS A 105 0.25 14.58 -15.89
CA LYS A 105 1.29 15.57 -15.61
C LYS A 105 1.78 15.55 -14.18
N GLU A 106 0.86 15.33 -13.23
CA GLU A 106 1.13 15.32 -11.81
C GLU A 106 0.80 13.95 -11.23
N ILE A 107 1.79 13.32 -10.62
CA ILE A 107 1.69 11.96 -10.07
C ILE A 107 1.81 12.02 -8.56
N TYR A 108 0.88 11.37 -7.89
CA TYR A 108 0.80 11.18 -6.45
C TYR A 108 0.73 9.69 -6.14
N ILE A 109 1.03 9.31 -4.91
CA ILE A 109 1.00 7.92 -4.47
C ILE A 109 0.11 7.78 -3.25
N PHE A 110 -0.70 6.74 -3.23
CA PHE A 110 -1.30 6.20 -2.02
C PHE A 110 -0.80 4.78 -1.80
N GLY A 111 -0.27 4.49 -0.60
CA GLY A 111 0.18 3.16 -0.20
C GLY A 111 -0.45 2.74 1.12
N ASN A 112 -1.08 1.55 1.13
CA ASN A 112 -1.63 0.96 2.34
C ASN A 112 -0.73 -0.20 2.81
N SER A 113 -0.26 -0.16 4.06
CA SER A 113 0.50 -1.24 4.69
C SER A 113 1.72 -1.64 3.85
N ILE A 114 1.79 -2.88 3.35
CA ILE A 114 2.86 -3.38 2.46
C ILE A 114 2.92 -2.60 1.14
N GLY A 115 1.79 -2.06 0.67
CA GLY A 115 1.76 -1.20 -0.52
C GLY A 115 2.59 0.07 -0.36
N ALA A 116 2.66 0.62 0.86
CA ALA A 116 3.57 1.73 1.16
C ALA A 116 5.04 1.29 1.05
N TYR A 117 5.39 0.11 1.57
CA TYR A 117 6.76 -0.42 1.49
C TYR A 117 7.23 -0.61 0.04
N PHE A 118 6.40 -1.21 -0.79
CA PHE A 118 6.73 -1.38 -2.21
C PHE A 118 6.87 -0.03 -2.92
N SER A 119 6.02 0.93 -2.58
CA SER A 119 6.10 2.31 -3.11
C SER A 119 7.39 3.02 -2.70
N LEU A 120 7.82 2.87 -1.45
CA LEU A 120 9.08 3.44 -0.94
C LEU A 120 10.29 2.91 -1.71
N LEU A 121 10.28 1.66 -2.13
CA LEU A 121 11.37 1.08 -2.93
C LEU A 121 11.29 1.46 -4.41
N ALA A 122 10.09 1.37 -5.00
CA ALA A 122 9.89 1.56 -6.43
C ALA A 122 10.02 3.03 -6.86
N PHE A 123 9.55 3.95 -6.01
CA PHE A 123 9.36 5.35 -6.41
C PHE A 123 10.34 6.35 -5.78
N LYS A 124 11.34 5.89 -5.03
CA LYS A 124 12.30 6.77 -4.31
C LYS A 124 13.03 7.78 -5.20
N ASN A 125 13.20 7.48 -6.49
CA ASN A 125 13.89 8.33 -7.46
C ASN A 125 12.93 8.96 -8.48
N GLU A 126 11.62 8.81 -8.29
CA GLU A 126 10.61 9.28 -9.21
C GLU A 126 10.15 10.70 -8.88
N ASN A 127 9.70 11.44 -9.90
CA ASN A 127 9.12 12.77 -9.71
C ASN A 127 7.68 12.67 -9.26
N ILE A 128 7.47 12.53 -7.95
CA ILE A 128 6.17 12.38 -7.29
C ILE A 128 5.86 13.65 -6.50
N SER A 129 4.65 14.19 -6.67
CA SER A 129 4.23 15.41 -5.98
C SER A 129 4.06 15.20 -4.48
N ASN A 130 3.31 14.19 -4.07
CA ASN A 130 3.14 13.78 -2.66
C ASN A 130 2.88 12.29 -2.53
N ALA A 131 3.17 11.74 -1.36
CA ALA A 131 2.81 10.39 -0.97
C ALA A 131 1.86 10.39 0.24
N PHE A 132 0.88 9.51 0.24
CA PHE A 132 -0.13 9.33 1.27
C PHE A 132 -0.07 7.88 1.76
N PHE A 133 0.29 7.65 3.00
CA PHE A 133 0.46 6.30 3.54
C PHE A 133 -0.51 6.02 4.68
N LEU A 134 -1.22 4.90 4.57
CA LEU A 134 -2.11 4.38 5.61
C LEU A 134 -1.43 3.19 6.27
N SER A 135 -1.21 3.27 7.59
CA SER A 135 -0.56 2.22 8.39
C SER A 135 0.67 1.61 7.69
N PRO A 136 1.67 2.41 7.28
CA PRO A 136 2.71 1.95 6.37
C PRO A 136 3.64 0.92 7.01
N VAL A 137 3.99 -0.11 6.26
CA VAL A 137 5.21 -0.88 6.54
C VAL A 137 6.40 -0.05 6.06
N VAL A 138 7.29 0.31 6.98
CA VAL A 138 8.50 1.10 6.69
C VAL A 138 9.79 0.33 6.97
N ASP A 139 9.69 -0.82 7.64
CA ASP A 139 10.81 -1.72 7.97
C ASP A 139 10.35 -3.18 7.80
N MET A 140 10.48 -3.69 6.59
CA MET A 140 10.08 -5.07 6.25
C MET A 140 11.06 -6.09 6.83
N GLU A 141 12.35 -5.75 6.93
CA GLU A 141 13.35 -6.64 7.53
C GLU A 141 12.97 -6.99 8.96
N ARG A 142 12.53 -5.99 9.73
CA ARG A 142 12.07 -6.18 11.09
C ARG A 142 10.84 -7.08 11.17
N ILE A 143 9.85 -6.89 10.29
CA ILE A 143 8.66 -7.75 10.24
C ILE A 143 9.06 -9.20 9.96
N ILE A 144 9.93 -9.44 9.00
CA ILE A 144 10.41 -10.80 8.67
C ILE A 144 11.18 -11.39 9.86
N LYS A 145 12.06 -10.63 10.51
CA LYS A 145 12.80 -11.07 11.70
C LYS A 145 11.86 -11.40 12.87
N ASN A 146 10.83 -10.61 13.09
CA ASN A 146 9.81 -10.91 14.10
C ASN A 146 9.09 -12.24 13.79
N MET A 147 8.70 -12.46 12.52
CA MET A 147 8.12 -13.74 12.10
C MET A 147 9.08 -14.92 12.31
N MET A 148 10.37 -14.74 11.99
CA MET A 148 11.40 -15.76 12.22
C MET A 148 11.51 -16.11 13.71
N LEU A 149 11.47 -15.10 14.59
CA LEU A 149 11.47 -15.32 16.04
C LEU A 149 10.21 -16.06 16.51
N TRP A 150 9.02 -15.70 16.02
CA TRP A 150 7.76 -16.35 16.41
C TRP A 150 7.69 -17.83 16.04
N PHE A 151 8.37 -18.22 14.96
CA PHE A 151 8.34 -19.59 14.43
C PHE A 151 9.63 -20.37 14.65
N ASP A 152 10.55 -19.87 15.47
CA ASP A 152 11.86 -20.49 15.75
C ASP A 152 12.64 -20.83 14.47
N VAL A 153 12.72 -19.84 13.58
CA VAL A 153 13.45 -19.93 12.31
C VAL A 153 14.71 -19.10 12.41
N SER A 154 15.90 -19.73 12.25
CA SER A 154 17.14 -19.00 12.10
C SER A 154 17.38 -18.57 10.65
N GLU A 155 18.26 -17.58 10.47
CA GLU A 155 18.64 -17.09 9.12
C GLU A 155 19.29 -18.21 8.31
N GLU A 156 20.16 -19.01 8.91
CA GLU A 156 20.83 -20.16 8.28
C GLU A 156 19.82 -21.24 7.86
N LYS A 157 18.78 -21.47 8.68
CA LYS A 157 17.72 -22.41 8.35
C LYS A 157 16.92 -21.92 7.14
N LEU A 158 16.52 -20.62 7.13
CA LEU A 158 15.80 -20.04 6.01
C LEU A 158 16.66 -20.02 4.73
N GLU A 159 17.95 -19.73 4.85
CA GLU A 159 18.89 -19.79 3.73
C GLU A 159 18.99 -21.19 3.14
N LYS A 160 19.12 -22.21 3.99
CA LYS A 160 19.23 -23.61 3.56
C LYS A 160 17.96 -24.13 2.90
N GLU A 161 16.80 -23.88 3.52
CA GLU A 161 15.50 -24.41 3.07
C GLU A 161 14.87 -23.59 1.95
N LYS A 162 15.32 -22.34 1.75
CA LYS A 162 14.82 -21.35 0.76
C LYS A 162 13.37 -20.92 0.97
N THR A 163 12.50 -21.78 1.46
CA THR A 163 11.09 -21.49 1.76
C THR A 163 10.67 -22.24 3.01
N ILE A 164 10.12 -21.52 3.98
CA ILE A 164 9.56 -22.10 5.20
C ILE A 164 8.09 -21.72 5.29
N LEU A 165 7.23 -22.74 5.34
CA LEU A 165 5.80 -22.56 5.50
C LEU A 165 5.51 -22.21 6.96
N THR A 166 4.68 -21.18 7.19
CA THR A 166 4.27 -20.79 8.53
C THR A 166 2.80 -21.16 8.80
N PRO A 167 2.43 -21.43 10.06
CA PRO A 167 1.05 -21.75 10.42
C PRO A 167 0.04 -20.65 10.10
N ILE A 168 0.48 -19.41 9.94
CA ILE A 168 -0.37 -18.25 9.63
C ILE A 168 -0.58 -18.02 8.14
N GLY A 169 -0.04 -18.92 7.27
CA GLY A 169 -0.19 -18.85 5.82
C GLY A 169 0.70 -17.80 5.13
N GLN A 170 1.48 -17.03 5.86
CA GLN A 170 2.50 -16.12 5.31
C GLN A 170 3.85 -16.80 5.36
N ASN A 171 4.30 -17.33 4.23
CA ASN A 171 5.54 -18.09 4.16
C ASN A 171 6.76 -17.17 4.21
N LEU A 172 7.84 -17.69 4.80
CA LEU A 172 9.16 -17.06 4.77
C LEU A 172 9.90 -17.52 3.52
N TYR A 173 10.44 -16.58 2.76
CA TYR A 173 11.23 -16.84 1.56
C TYR A 173 12.61 -16.21 1.72
N TRP A 174 13.66 -17.00 1.45
CA TRP A 174 15.04 -16.52 1.51
C TRP A 174 15.33 -15.39 0.52
N ASP A 175 14.87 -15.51 -0.71
CA ASP A 175 15.08 -14.51 -1.75
C ASP A 175 14.35 -13.17 -1.43
N TYR A 176 13.18 -13.24 -0.79
CA TYR A 176 12.48 -12.04 -0.30
C TYR A 176 13.27 -11.37 0.82
N TYR A 177 13.71 -12.16 1.82
CA TYR A 177 14.47 -11.66 2.96
C TYR A 177 15.82 -11.07 2.53
N SER A 178 16.57 -11.76 1.66
CA SER A 178 17.84 -11.27 1.11
C SER A 178 17.65 -9.95 0.35
N TYR A 179 16.63 -9.87 -0.50
CA TYR A 179 16.34 -8.64 -1.23
C TYR A 179 16.05 -7.46 -0.29
N VAL A 180 15.28 -7.68 0.78
CA VAL A 180 14.97 -6.66 1.78
C VAL A 180 16.24 -6.18 2.49
N LYS A 181 17.13 -7.08 2.91
CA LYS A 181 18.43 -6.76 3.53
C LYS A 181 19.35 -5.94 2.62
N GLU A 182 19.37 -6.28 1.33
CA GLU A 182 20.20 -5.61 0.32
C GLU A 182 19.64 -4.27 -0.13
N ASN A 183 18.33 -4.03 0.08
CA ASN A 183 17.64 -2.82 -0.35
C ASN A 183 16.97 -2.08 0.82
N PRO A 184 17.73 -1.62 1.82
CA PRO A 184 17.16 -0.84 2.93
C PRO A 184 16.65 0.52 2.44
N ILE A 185 15.62 1.06 3.11
CA ILE A 185 15.11 2.41 2.82
C ILE A 185 16.05 3.42 3.46
N THR A 186 17.00 3.91 2.68
CA THR A 186 18.03 4.87 3.13
C THR A 186 17.73 6.31 2.75
N SER A 187 16.90 6.52 1.74
CA SER A 187 16.51 7.85 1.22
C SER A 187 15.04 7.89 0.83
N TRP A 188 14.38 8.99 1.14
CA TRP A 188 13.04 9.31 0.70
C TRP A 188 12.85 10.82 0.75
N ASN A 189 12.63 11.45 -0.40
CA ASN A 189 12.58 12.92 -0.53
C ASN A 189 11.21 13.43 -0.97
N ILE A 190 10.20 12.55 -1.03
CA ILE A 190 8.85 12.91 -1.43
C ILE A 190 8.08 13.39 -0.20
N SER A 191 7.44 14.56 -0.29
CA SER A 191 6.58 15.08 0.77
C SER A 191 5.48 14.04 1.10
N THR A 192 5.44 13.59 2.35
CA THR A 192 4.65 12.43 2.75
C THR A 192 3.74 12.74 3.93
N TYR A 193 2.50 12.28 3.81
CA TYR A 193 1.49 12.29 4.85
C TYR A 193 1.20 10.86 5.28
N ILE A 194 1.21 10.59 6.58
CA ILE A 194 0.99 9.27 7.17
C ILE A 194 -0.25 9.34 8.09
N LEU A 195 -1.19 8.42 7.90
CA LEU A 195 -2.22 8.10 8.89
C LEU A 195 -1.87 6.77 9.55
N TYR A 196 -1.69 6.79 10.88
CA TYR A 196 -1.25 5.64 11.65
C TYR A 196 -2.22 5.34 12.80
N GLY A 197 -2.58 4.08 12.99
CA GLY A 197 -3.42 3.61 14.09
C GLY A 197 -2.63 3.45 15.38
N GLU A 198 -3.09 4.06 16.49
CA GLU A 198 -2.41 3.98 17.79
C GLU A 198 -2.24 2.53 18.28
N LYS A 199 -3.21 1.66 17.96
CA LYS A 199 -3.22 0.23 18.32
C LYS A 199 -2.68 -0.68 17.23
N ASP A 200 -1.94 -0.14 16.27
CA ASP A 200 -1.28 -0.95 15.26
C ASP A 200 -0.26 -1.89 15.92
N ASN A 201 -0.50 -3.19 15.77
CA ASN A 201 0.33 -4.26 16.34
C ASN A 201 1.21 -4.97 15.30
N LEU A 202 1.15 -4.56 14.02
CA LEU A 202 1.98 -5.08 12.96
C LEU A 202 3.18 -4.20 12.66
N CYS A 203 2.96 -2.88 12.63
CA CYS A 203 4.00 -1.89 12.42
C CYS A 203 4.19 -1.10 13.71
N GLU A 204 5.24 -1.37 14.45
CA GLU A 204 5.50 -0.77 15.75
C GLU A 204 5.55 0.75 15.67
N LYS A 205 4.86 1.44 16.58
CA LYS A 205 4.72 2.90 16.61
C LYS A 205 6.06 3.62 16.54
N ASN A 206 7.04 3.19 17.34
CA ASN A 206 8.37 3.79 17.38
C ASN A 206 9.10 3.68 16.03
N ILE A 207 8.91 2.60 15.27
CA ILE A 207 9.53 2.40 13.96
C ILE A 207 8.94 3.37 12.94
N VAL A 208 7.59 3.50 12.91
CA VAL A 208 6.92 4.44 12.00
C VAL A 208 7.23 5.90 12.38
N MET A 209 7.29 6.22 13.69
CA MET A 209 7.68 7.55 14.16
C MET A 209 9.11 7.92 13.78
N ASN A 210 10.07 7.01 13.98
CA ASN A 210 11.47 7.22 13.58
C ASN A 210 11.61 7.43 12.06
N PHE A 211 10.84 6.67 11.26
CA PHE A 211 10.78 6.88 9.83
C PHE A 211 10.23 8.28 9.48
N ALA A 212 9.12 8.68 10.11
CA ALA A 212 8.51 9.99 9.88
C ALA A 212 9.44 11.13 10.26
N GLU A 213 10.16 11.02 11.37
CA GLU A 213 11.18 12.01 11.79
C GLU A 213 12.35 12.05 10.81
N LYS A 214 12.92 10.87 10.46
CA LYS A 214 14.08 10.76 9.56
C LYS A 214 13.83 11.40 8.19
N PHE A 215 12.63 11.25 7.65
CA PHE A 215 12.27 11.72 6.31
C PHE A 215 11.32 12.92 6.30
N ASN A 216 11.16 13.58 7.46
CA ASN A 216 10.31 14.78 7.62
C ASN A 216 8.87 14.59 7.10
N CYS A 217 8.25 13.46 7.44
CA CYS A 217 6.88 13.16 7.05
C CYS A 217 5.87 13.78 8.03
N ASN A 218 4.71 14.20 7.51
CA ASN A 218 3.58 14.61 8.33
C ASN A 218 2.83 13.37 8.84
N ILE A 219 2.78 13.12 10.12
CA ILE A 219 2.10 11.97 10.70
C ILE A 219 0.90 12.37 11.56
N LEU A 220 -0.25 11.74 11.30
CA LEU A 220 -1.45 11.79 12.13
C LEU A 220 -1.64 10.43 12.80
N ILE A 221 -1.67 10.41 14.12
CA ILE A 221 -1.96 9.20 14.91
C ILE A 221 -3.46 9.20 15.23
N SER A 222 -4.15 8.16 14.80
CA SER A 222 -5.57 7.93 15.10
C SER A 222 -5.70 7.15 16.41
N ASN A 223 -6.21 7.80 17.44
CA ASN A 223 -6.38 7.20 18.74
C ASN A 223 -7.41 6.05 18.67
N GLY A 224 -7.02 4.88 19.21
CA GLY A 224 -7.85 3.70 19.28
C GLY A 224 -8.02 2.92 17.99
N SER A 225 -7.50 3.40 16.85
CA SER A 225 -7.52 2.68 15.58
C SER A 225 -6.44 1.61 15.53
N GLU A 226 -6.78 0.48 14.90
CA GLU A 226 -5.87 -0.64 14.61
C GLU A 226 -5.22 -0.48 13.24
N HIS A 227 -4.32 -1.40 12.87
CA HIS A 227 -3.66 -1.44 11.56
C HIS A 227 -4.65 -1.38 10.38
N TRP A 228 -5.77 -2.07 10.51
CA TRP A 228 -6.67 -2.35 9.39
C TRP A 228 -7.67 -1.23 9.05
N PHE A 229 -7.87 -0.24 9.91
CA PHE A 229 -8.84 0.84 9.69
C PHE A 229 -10.18 0.33 9.14
N HIS A 230 -10.88 -0.51 9.91
CA HIS A 230 -12.04 -1.26 9.45
C HIS A 230 -13.38 -0.89 10.12
N THR A 231 -13.34 -0.18 11.26
CA THR A 231 -14.56 0.27 11.93
C THR A 231 -15.17 1.49 11.24
N GLU A 232 -16.46 1.74 11.44
CA GLU A 232 -17.11 2.93 10.89
C GLU A 232 -16.40 4.24 11.29
N ASN A 233 -15.91 4.30 12.53
CA ASN A 233 -15.13 5.43 13.02
C ASN A 233 -13.80 5.56 12.29
N ASP A 234 -13.09 4.46 12.07
CA ASP A 234 -11.83 4.46 11.33
C ASP A 234 -12.02 4.93 9.89
N LEU A 235 -13.06 4.45 9.22
CA LEU A 235 -13.38 4.86 7.85
C LEU A 235 -13.75 6.34 7.76
N LYS A 236 -14.45 6.88 8.77
CA LYS A 236 -14.74 8.31 8.86
C LYS A 236 -13.46 9.12 9.09
N ILE A 237 -12.56 8.65 9.95
CA ILE A 237 -11.27 9.30 10.19
C ILE A 237 -10.44 9.29 8.89
N LEU A 238 -10.39 8.16 8.19
CA LEU A 238 -9.69 8.02 6.91
C LEU A 238 -10.24 9.00 5.86
N LYS A 239 -11.57 9.10 5.72
CA LYS A 239 -12.22 10.05 4.81
C LYS A 239 -11.86 11.49 5.15
N ASN A 240 -12.00 11.89 6.41
CA ASN A 240 -11.66 13.24 6.87
C ASN A 240 -10.18 13.56 6.65
N TRP A 241 -9.31 12.56 6.80
CA TRP A 241 -7.89 12.71 6.53
C TRP A 241 -7.64 13.00 5.05
N PHE A 242 -8.22 12.22 4.13
CA PHE A 242 -8.12 12.52 2.70
C PHE A 242 -8.71 13.90 2.33
N GLU A 243 -9.87 14.27 2.91
CA GLU A 243 -10.47 15.58 2.68
C GLU A 243 -9.52 16.73 3.05
N LYS A 244 -8.67 16.53 4.06
CA LYS A 244 -7.74 17.53 4.55
C LYS A 244 -6.44 17.62 3.76
N ILE A 245 -5.91 16.48 3.27
CA ILE A 245 -4.57 16.41 2.67
C ILE A 245 -4.56 16.48 1.14
N LEU A 246 -5.67 16.15 0.46
CA LEU A 246 -5.86 16.33 -0.98
C LEU A 246 -6.37 17.73 -1.30
#